data_73ac87cd06592c4beb9cc68cd28b3b29
#
_entry.id   73ac87cd06592c4beb9cc68cd28b3b29
#
_cell.length_a   1.000
_cell.length_b   1.000
_cell.length_c   1.000
_cell.angle_alpha   90.00
_cell.angle_beta   90.00
_cell.angle_gamma   90.00
#
_symmetry.space_group_name_H-M   'P 1'
#
loop_
_entity.id
_entity.type
_entity.pdbx_description
1 polymer ?
#
loop_
_entity_poly.entity_id
_entity_poly.type
_entity_poly.pdbx_seq_one_letter_code
_entity_poly.pdbx_strand_id
1 'polypeptide(L)'
;GITSMTITTFGPIRPQHSGHYGNYAPNPGFRLFHLLGSMKDENGKVLIEGYYDGIEFDEMTKKVLRSVPDDVSQLHNTLAIHSPETVGAFYQESLQFPSLNVRGLQSGWVGEKARTIVPGKATAEIDLRLVVETDGTRLKTLVKEHIKSKGYYIVDQLPTDEERMIYPLIAMVEEGSVTDAFRTDLDNPYGQWMEKVLQTKFNEDVVKIRTMGGTVPIAPFINILDIPAIVLPIVNPDNNQHSPNENLRIGQITFGLQVFYNLLSTKIN
;
A
#
# COMPACT_ATOMS: atom_id res chain seq x y z
N GLY A 1 7.38 -3.68 -0.38
CA GLY A 1 7.02 -4.24 0.93
C GLY A 1 5.60 -3.92 1.33
N ILE A 2 5.11 -4.57 2.37
CA ILE A 2 3.75 -4.36 2.88
C ILE A 2 3.67 -4.73 4.36
N THR A 3 2.85 -3.98 5.10
CA THR A 3 2.30 -4.38 6.40
C THR A 3 0.84 -3.95 6.48
N SER A 4 0.11 -4.42 7.48
CA SER A 4 -1.31 -4.07 7.66
C SER A 4 -1.63 -3.80 9.13
N MET A 5 -2.71 -3.09 9.34
CA MET A 5 -3.27 -2.86 10.68
C MET A 5 -4.79 -2.90 10.61
N THR A 6 -5.42 -3.41 11.66
CA THR A 6 -6.86 -3.31 11.87
C THR A 6 -7.11 -2.32 12.99
N ILE A 7 -7.92 -1.29 12.72
CA ILE A 7 -8.26 -0.26 13.70
C ILE A 7 -9.75 -0.36 14.00
N THR A 8 -10.10 -0.62 15.25
CA THR A 8 -11.49 -0.65 15.71
C THR A 8 -11.75 0.45 16.73
N THR A 9 -12.70 1.31 16.45
CA THR A 9 -13.22 2.31 17.40
C THR A 9 -14.51 1.84 18.04
N PHE A 10 -14.77 2.30 19.26
CA PHE A 10 -15.90 1.83 20.05
C PHE A 10 -16.91 2.95 20.34
N GLY A 11 -18.19 2.58 20.34
CA GLY A 11 -19.32 3.36 20.80
C GLY A 11 -19.93 2.70 22.04
N PRO A 12 -21.28 2.62 22.16
CA PRO A 12 -21.94 1.93 23.28
C PRO A 12 -21.57 0.45 23.28
N ILE A 13 -21.64 -0.20 24.45
CA ILE A 13 -21.25 -1.61 24.63
C ILE A 13 -21.97 -2.57 23.68
N ARG A 14 -23.17 -2.21 23.26
CA ARG A 14 -24.00 -2.92 22.27
C ARG A 14 -24.75 -1.91 21.42
N PRO A 15 -25.18 -2.27 20.19
CA PRO A 15 -25.98 -1.37 19.36
C PRO A 15 -27.21 -0.83 20.11
N GLN A 16 -27.49 0.46 19.96
CA GLN A 16 -28.59 1.15 20.60
C GLN A 16 -29.56 1.70 19.55
N HIS A 17 -30.84 1.83 19.91
CA HIS A 17 -31.84 2.44 19.03
C HIS A 17 -31.48 3.91 18.74
N SER A 18 -31.32 4.27 17.46
CA SER A 18 -30.85 5.61 17.08
C SER A 18 -31.85 6.72 17.36
N GLY A 19 -33.15 6.41 17.36
CA GLY A 19 -34.19 7.38 17.74
C GLY A 19 -34.10 7.84 19.19
N HIS A 20 -33.63 6.97 20.10
CA HIS A 20 -33.44 7.29 21.52
C HIS A 20 -32.07 7.82 21.84
N TYR A 21 -31.03 7.29 21.16
CA TYR A 21 -29.64 7.52 21.54
C TYR A 21 -28.78 8.15 20.44
N GLY A 22 -29.35 8.51 19.27
CA GLY A 22 -28.57 9.02 18.13
C GLY A 22 -27.81 10.31 18.41
N ASN A 23 -28.35 11.20 19.25
CA ASN A 23 -27.67 12.42 19.68
C ASN A 23 -27.04 12.33 21.08
N TYR A 24 -27.02 11.13 21.68
CA TYR A 24 -26.50 10.93 23.04
C TYR A 24 -25.37 9.92 23.09
N ALA A 25 -25.54 8.74 22.52
CA ALA A 25 -24.49 7.73 22.47
C ALA A 25 -23.49 8.04 21.35
N PRO A 26 -22.17 8.01 21.63
CA PRO A 26 -21.17 8.30 20.62
C PRO A 26 -21.19 7.24 19.51
N ASN A 27 -21.22 7.68 18.25
CA ASN A 27 -21.21 6.79 17.11
C ASN A 27 -19.77 6.43 16.72
N PRO A 28 -19.38 5.14 16.77
CA PRO A 28 -18.02 4.70 16.46
C PRO A 28 -17.66 4.91 14.99
N GLY A 29 -18.61 4.90 14.06
CA GLY A 29 -18.37 5.19 12.65
C GLY A 29 -17.81 6.59 12.45
N PHE A 30 -18.45 7.61 13.05
CA PHE A 30 -17.93 8.99 12.99
C PHE A 30 -16.57 9.13 13.68
N ARG A 31 -16.35 8.45 14.79
CA ARG A 31 -15.03 8.42 15.46
C ARG A 31 -13.96 7.87 14.52
N LEU A 32 -14.25 6.75 13.85
CA LEU A 32 -13.32 6.14 12.89
C LEU A 32 -13.07 7.04 11.68
N PHE A 33 -14.11 7.66 11.11
CA PHE A 33 -13.95 8.58 9.98
C PHE A 33 -13.09 9.79 10.32
N HIS A 34 -13.30 10.41 11.48
CA HIS A 34 -12.48 11.52 11.94
C HIS A 34 -11.01 11.08 12.17
N LEU A 35 -10.79 9.89 12.72
CA LEU A 35 -9.45 9.35 12.92
C LEU A 35 -8.76 9.11 11.58
N LEU A 36 -9.38 8.40 10.64
CA LEU A 36 -8.83 8.12 9.32
C LEU A 36 -8.60 9.42 8.52
N GLY A 37 -9.55 10.35 8.53
CA GLY A 37 -9.41 11.65 7.86
C GLY A 37 -8.32 12.54 8.46
N SER A 38 -7.87 12.26 9.71
CA SER A 38 -6.71 12.92 10.28
C SER A 38 -5.37 12.32 9.87
N MET A 39 -5.37 11.11 9.28
CA MET A 39 -4.16 10.41 8.84
C MET A 39 -3.75 10.75 7.41
N LYS A 40 -4.70 11.13 6.55
CA LYS A 40 -4.47 11.37 5.12
C LYS A 40 -5.33 12.53 4.66
N ASP A 41 -4.77 13.43 3.85
CA ASP A 41 -5.51 14.56 3.28
C ASP A 41 -6.28 14.18 1.99
N GLU A 42 -7.01 15.15 1.45
CA GLU A 42 -7.81 15.01 0.23
C GLU A 42 -6.95 14.81 -1.05
N ASN A 43 -5.67 15.13 -0.99
CA ASN A 43 -4.71 14.96 -2.08
C ASN A 43 -3.95 13.63 -1.99
N GLY A 44 -4.27 12.80 -1.00
CA GLY A 44 -3.65 11.50 -0.79
C GLY A 44 -2.39 11.50 0.06
N LYS A 45 -1.93 12.68 0.54
CA LYS A 45 -0.74 12.78 1.38
C LYS A 45 -1.03 12.30 2.80
N VAL A 46 -0.17 11.42 3.32
CA VAL A 46 -0.25 10.98 4.72
C VAL A 46 0.24 12.11 5.63
N LEU A 47 -0.58 12.47 6.61
CA LEU A 47 -0.36 13.57 7.56
C LEU A 47 0.28 13.11 8.88
N ILE A 48 0.60 11.84 9.00
CA ILE A 48 1.28 11.28 10.18
C ILE A 48 2.72 11.79 10.18
N GLU A 49 3.13 12.44 11.26
CA GLU A 49 4.47 12.99 11.40
C GLU A 49 5.54 11.92 11.24
N GLY A 50 6.59 12.20 10.47
CA GLY A 50 7.69 11.27 10.20
C GLY A 50 7.36 10.14 9.21
N TYR A 51 6.16 10.10 8.61
CA TYR A 51 5.75 9.00 7.73
C TYR A 51 6.64 8.87 6.48
N TYR A 52 7.12 9.99 5.96
CA TYR A 52 7.96 10.08 4.76
C TYR A 52 9.43 10.33 5.05
N ASP A 53 9.86 10.27 6.32
CA ASP A 53 11.27 10.53 6.67
C ASP A 53 12.22 9.55 5.99
N GLY A 54 13.36 10.06 5.55
CA GLY A 54 14.40 9.30 4.88
C GLY A 54 14.19 9.10 3.37
N ILE A 55 13.11 9.66 2.80
CA ILE A 55 12.83 9.55 1.37
C ILE A 55 13.36 10.80 0.67
N GLU A 56 14.48 10.64 -0.01
CA GLU A 56 15.11 11.70 -0.79
C GLU A 56 15.46 11.19 -2.19
N PHE A 57 15.35 12.05 -3.18
CA PHE A 57 15.68 11.74 -4.58
C PHE A 57 16.69 12.74 -5.09
N ASP A 58 17.84 12.23 -5.52
CA ASP A 58 18.80 13.03 -6.29
C ASP A 58 18.31 13.26 -7.72
N GLU A 59 18.95 14.17 -8.43
CA GLU A 59 18.57 14.52 -9.80
C GLU A 59 18.76 13.35 -10.80
N MET A 60 19.69 12.45 -10.54
CA MET A 60 19.86 11.24 -11.35
C MET A 60 18.68 10.31 -11.20
N THR A 61 18.24 10.05 -9.97
CA THR A 61 17.04 9.26 -9.68
C THR A 61 15.81 9.86 -10.35
N LYS A 62 15.58 11.16 -10.20
CA LYS A 62 14.45 11.85 -10.87
C LYS A 62 14.50 11.73 -12.38
N LYS A 63 15.70 11.81 -12.99
CA LYS A 63 15.87 11.60 -14.43
C LYS A 63 15.47 10.20 -14.86
N VAL A 64 15.87 9.17 -14.11
CA VAL A 64 15.50 7.77 -14.38
C VAL A 64 13.99 7.59 -14.27
N LEU A 65 13.38 8.10 -13.20
CA LEU A 65 11.93 8.01 -13.02
C LEU A 65 11.14 8.66 -14.19
N ARG A 66 11.62 9.81 -14.68
CA ARG A 66 11.00 10.50 -15.84
C ARG A 66 11.27 9.81 -17.18
N SER A 67 12.25 8.92 -17.28
CA SER A 67 12.54 8.21 -18.52
C SER A 67 11.60 7.04 -18.79
N VAL A 68 10.80 6.63 -17.81
CA VAL A 68 9.77 5.59 -18.00
C VAL A 68 8.64 6.16 -18.87
N PRO A 69 8.29 5.52 -19.99
CA PRO A 69 7.32 6.05 -20.95
C PRO A 69 5.88 5.74 -20.52
N ASP A 70 5.45 6.24 -19.35
CA ASP A 70 4.09 6.07 -18.87
C ASP A 70 3.10 6.90 -19.72
N ASP A 71 2.07 6.26 -20.25
CA ASP A 71 0.93 6.95 -20.82
C ASP A 71 -0.08 7.31 -19.72
N VAL A 72 0.06 8.52 -19.17
CA VAL A 72 -0.80 9.03 -18.09
C VAL A 72 -2.28 9.06 -18.52
N SER A 73 -2.56 9.40 -19.78
CA SER A 73 -3.93 9.43 -20.29
C SER A 73 -4.53 8.04 -20.33
N GLN A 74 -3.76 7.05 -20.76
CA GLN A 74 -4.18 5.65 -20.74
C GLN A 74 -4.39 5.14 -19.31
N LEU A 75 -3.51 5.52 -18.37
CA LEU A 75 -3.68 5.18 -16.95
C LEU A 75 -4.99 5.73 -16.40
N HIS A 76 -5.29 7.01 -16.62
CA HIS A 76 -6.55 7.62 -16.17
C HIS A 76 -7.77 6.96 -16.80
N ASN A 77 -7.71 6.65 -18.09
CA ASN A 77 -8.79 5.96 -18.79
C ASN A 77 -9.01 4.53 -18.25
N THR A 78 -7.92 3.79 -18.01
CA THR A 78 -7.98 2.42 -17.47
C THR A 78 -8.56 2.40 -16.05
N LEU A 79 -8.17 3.36 -15.22
CA LEU A 79 -8.67 3.49 -13.86
C LEU A 79 -10.04 4.19 -13.78
N ALA A 80 -10.50 4.80 -14.89
CA ALA A 80 -11.71 5.62 -14.95
C ALA A 80 -11.76 6.73 -13.87
N ILE A 81 -10.63 7.43 -13.68
CA ILE A 81 -10.50 8.53 -12.72
C ILE A 81 -10.33 9.87 -13.44
N HIS A 82 -10.86 10.94 -12.82
CA HIS A 82 -10.69 12.30 -13.33
C HIS A 82 -9.26 12.82 -13.09
N SER A 83 -8.75 12.61 -11.89
CA SER A 83 -7.42 13.05 -11.47
C SER A 83 -6.83 12.06 -10.44
N PRO A 84 -5.50 11.88 -10.43
CA PRO A 84 -4.84 11.07 -9.41
C PRO A 84 -4.68 11.83 -8.08
N GLU A 85 -4.31 11.11 -7.03
CA GLU A 85 -3.70 11.70 -5.83
C GLU A 85 -2.32 12.31 -6.18
N THR A 86 -1.86 13.28 -5.38
CA THR A 86 -0.65 14.08 -5.70
C THR A 86 0.47 13.88 -4.68
N VAL A 87 0.73 12.63 -4.28
CA VAL A 87 1.84 12.30 -3.35
C VAL A 87 3.20 12.50 -4.01
N GLY A 88 3.32 12.18 -5.30
CA GLY A 88 4.48 12.49 -6.14
C GLY A 88 4.10 13.45 -7.26
N ALA A 89 5.07 14.03 -7.94
CA ALA A 89 4.83 14.93 -9.08
C ALA A 89 4.31 14.19 -10.33
N PHE A 90 4.53 12.88 -10.42
CA PHE A 90 4.07 12.01 -11.51
C PHE A 90 4.05 10.55 -11.05
N TYR A 91 3.48 9.64 -11.86
CA TYR A 91 3.20 8.25 -11.47
C TYR A 91 4.43 7.51 -10.93
N GLN A 92 5.57 7.51 -11.62
CA GLN A 92 6.76 6.81 -11.15
C GLN A 92 7.32 7.38 -9.84
N GLU A 93 7.18 8.67 -9.62
CA GLU A 93 7.59 9.30 -8.37
C GLU A 93 6.65 8.90 -7.23
N SER A 94 5.33 8.79 -7.47
CA SER A 94 4.38 8.37 -6.46
C SER A 94 4.67 6.95 -5.91
N LEU A 95 5.22 6.07 -6.74
CA LEU A 95 5.63 4.72 -6.34
C LEU A 95 6.86 4.68 -5.40
N GLN A 96 7.56 5.80 -5.24
CA GLN A 96 8.73 5.91 -4.38
C GLN A 96 8.39 6.29 -2.94
N PHE A 97 7.11 6.49 -2.63
CA PHE A 97 6.63 6.83 -1.29
C PHE A 97 5.84 5.67 -0.67
N PRO A 98 5.92 5.50 0.66
CA PRO A 98 5.02 4.57 1.36
C PRO A 98 3.58 5.08 1.24
N SER A 99 2.64 4.17 1.09
CA SER A 99 1.22 4.54 1.06
C SER A 99 0.48 4.02 2.28
N LEU A 100 -0.59 4.74 2.66
CA LEU A 100 -1.60 4.32 3.62
C LEU A 100 -2.91 4.19 2.86
N ASN A 101 -3.46 2.97 2.81
CA ASN A 101 -4.68 2.67 2.09
C ASN A 101 -5.70 1.99 2.99
N VAL A 102 -6.96 2.43 2.91
CA VAL A 102 -8.09 1.76 3.56
C VAL A 102 -8.65 0.73 2.61
N ARG A 103 -8.38 -0.55 2.87
CA ARG A 103 -8.86 -1.67 2.04
C ARG A 103 -10.23 -2.21 2.45
N GLY A 104 -10.72 -1.84 3.63
CA GLY A 104 -12.02 -2.26 4.12
C GLY A 104 -12.52 -1.38 5.26
N LEU A 105 -13.85 -1.17 5.29
CA LEU A 105 -14.54 -0.42 6.33
C LEU A 105 -15.83 -1.13 6.72
N GLN A 106 -16.11 -1.26 8.01
CA GLN A 106 -17.35 -1.85 8.50
C GLN A 106 -17.85 -1.14 9.75
N SER A 107 -19.15 -0.76 9.74
CA SER A 107 -19.87 -0.29 10.91
C SER A 107 -21.38 -0.51 10.71
N GLY A 108 -22.01 -1.27 11.62
CA GLY A 108 -23.43 -1.66 11.45
C GLY A 108 -23.67 -2.50 10.19
N TRP A 109 -24.81 -2.27 9.55
CA TRP A 109 -25.21 -2.97 8.33
C TRP A 109 -25.76 -1.99 7.30
N VAL A 110 -25.66 -2.34 6.02
CA VAL A 110 -26.16 -1.57 4.88
C VAL A 110 -27.14 -2.39 4.03
N GLY A 111 -27.86 -1.74 3.12
CA GLY A 111 -28.83 -2.36 2.23
C GLY A 111 -30.01 -2.98 3.01
N GLU A 112 -30.47 -4.15 2.61
CA GLU A 112 -31.63 -4.85 3.21
C GLU A 112 -31.43 -5.20 4.69
N LYS A 113 -30.18 -5.29 5.16
CA LYS A 113 -29.85 -5.58 6.55
C LYS A 113 -29.79 -4.34 7.43
N ALA A 114 -29.91 -3.13 6.87
CA ALA A 114 -29.83 -1.89 7.62
C ALA A 114 -30.84 -1.84 8.78
N ARG A 115 -30.42 -1.26 9.90
CA ARG A 115 -31.22 -1.09 11.12
C ARG A 115 -31.05 0.33 11.65
N THR A 116 -32.03 0.83 12.35
CA THR A 116 -32.02 2.15 12.97
C THR A 116 -31.27 2.15 14.30
N ILE A 117 -29.95 2.02 14.22
CA ILE A 117 -29.06 1.85 15.38
C ILE A 117 -27.93 2.86 15.42
N VAL A 118 -27.40 3.10 16.63
CA VAL A 118 -26.04 3.55 16.88
C VAL A 118 -25.19 2.28 17.06
N PRO A 119 -24.22 1.98 16.18
CA PRO A 119 -23.42 0.78 16.28
C PRO A 119 -22.56 0.73 17.55
N GLY A 120 -22.16 -0.48 17.98
CA GLY A 120 -21.26 -0.65 19.13
C GLY A 120 -19.79 -0.46 18.77
N LYS A 121 -19.42 -0.73 17.52
CA LYS A 121 -18.04 -0.57 17.01
C LYS A 121 -18.02 -0.24 15.52
N ALA A 122 -16.89 0.30 15.08
CA ALA A 122 -16.54 0.48 13.67
C ALA A 122 -15.10 0.05 13.44
N THR A 123 -14.83 -0.65 12.34
CA THR A 123 -13.51 -1.25 12.04
C THR A 123 -13.04 -0.82 10.65
N ALA A 124 -11.78 -0.45 10.56
CA ALA A 124 -11.05 -0.24 9.31
C ALA A 124 -9.91 -1.25 9.18
N GLU A 125 -9.78 -1.82 8.00
CA GLU A 125 -8.61 -2.57 7.56
C GLU A 125 -7.74 -1.64 6.73
N ILE A 126 -6.50 -1.42 7.15
CA ILE A 126 -5.54 -0.61 6.43
C ILE A 126 -4.33 -1.43 5.99
N ASP A 127 -3.79 -1.13 4.84
CA ASP A 127 -2.48 -1.59 4.40
C ASP A 127 -1.52 -0.40 4.23
N LEU A 128 -0.27 -0.63 4.61
CA LEU A 128 0.84 0.29 4.48
C LEU A 128 1.81 -0.32 3.47
N ARG A 129 1.94 0.28 2.29
CA ARG A 129 2.96 -0.13 1.34
C ARG A 129 4.29 0.49 1.75
N LEU A 130 5.33 -0.31 1.68
CA LEU A 130 6.67 0.06 2.11
C LEU A 130 7.57 0.27 0.89
N VAL A 131 8.46 1.22 1.00
CA VAL A 131 9.62 1.39 0.12
C VAL A 131 10.89 1.04 0.91
N VAL A 132 12.02 0.89 0.24
CA VAL A 132 13.27 0.43 0.89
C VAL A 132 13.73 1.37 2.01
N GLU A 133 13.42 2.64 1.89
CA GLU A 133 13.73 3.67 2.90
C GLU A 133 12.84 3.59 4.14
N THR A 134 11.82 2.72 4.17
CA THR A 134 10.83 2.65 5.25
C THR A 134 10.88 1.31 5.99
N ASP A 135 10.86 1.38 7.32
CA ASP A 135 10.69 0.24 8.22
C ASP A 135 9.21 0.07 8.56
N GLY A 136 8.64 -1.12 8.28
CA GLY A 136 7.22 -1.39 8.50
C GLY A 136 6.82 -1.37 9.98
N THR A 137 7.73 -1.76 10.89
CA THR A 137 7.48 -1.70 12.34
C THR A 137 7.45 -0.25 12.82
N ARG A 138 8.38 0.57 12.30
CA ARG A 138 8.38 2.02 12.56
C ARG A 138 7.09 2.66 12.07
N LEU A 139 6.64 2.39 10.84
CA LEU A 139 5.40 2.98 10.32
C LEU A 139 4.17 2.59 11.17
N LYS A 140 4.06 1.34 11.60
CA LYS A 140 2.99 0.91 12.53
C LYS A 140 3.06 1.68 13.86
N THR A 141 4.26 1.91 14.37
CA THR A 141 4.46 2.71 15.58
C THR A 141 3.98 4.15 15.39
N LEU A 142 4.35 4.80 14.27
CA LEU A 142 3.89 6.16 13.94
C LEU A 142 2.37 6.25 13.83
N VAL A 143 1.71 5.25 13.22
CA VAL A 143 0.24 5.17 13.18
C VAL A 143 -0.35 5.11 14.60
N LYS A 144 0.20 4.27 15.49
CA LYS A 144 -0.27 4.19 16.88
C LYS A 144 -0.04 5.48 17.67
N GLU A 145 1.09 6.13 17.47
CA GLU A 145 1.38 7.43 18.09
C GLU A 145 0.42 8.51 17.59
N HIS A 146 0.12 8.51 16.28
CA HIS A 146 -0.89 9.40 15.73
C HIS A 146 -2.27 9.16 16.36
N ILE A 147 -2.71 7.90 16.49
CA ILE A 147 -3.97 7.54 17.16
C ILE A 147 -4.00 8.08 18.59
N LYS A 148 -2.92 7.90 19.36
CA LYS A 148 -2.79 8.44 20.72
C LYS A 148 -2.83 9.97 20.74
N SER A 149 -2.17 10.65 19.78
CA SER A 149 -2.17 12.11 19.66
C SER A 149 -3.57 12.70 19.42
N LYS A 150 -4.49 11.89 18.85
CA LYS A 150 -5.91 12.24 18.69
C LYS A 150 -6.76 11.93 19.93
N GLY A 151 -6.13 11.59 21.06
CA GLY A 151 -6.78 11.37 22.35
C GLY A 151 -7.33 9.95 22.56
N TYR A 152 -7.00 9.00 21.68
CA TYR A 152 -7.44 7.62 21.86
C TYR A 152 -6.57 6.86 22.84
N TYR A 153 -7.22 6.15 23.75
CA TYR A 153 -6.60 5.09 24.54
C TYR A 153 -6.56 3.82 23.68
N ILE A 154 -5.38 3.25 23.50
CA ILE A 154 -5.20 2.04 22.68
C ILE A 154 -5.26 0.81 23.58
N VAL A 155 -6.06 -0.17 23.17
CA VAL A 155 -6.18 -1.49 23.81
C VAL A 155 -5.80 -2.59 22.82
N ASP A 156 -5.32 -3.72 23.35
CA ASP A 156 -4.91 -4.88 22.54
C ASP A 156 -6.04 -5.93 22.43
N GLN A 157 -7.12 -5.75 23.18
CA GLN A 157 -8.29 -6.61 23.18
C GLN A 157 -9.57 -5.78 23.35
N LEU A 158 -10.73 -6.42 23.33
CA LEU A 158 -12.00 -5.73 23.54
C LEU A 158 -11.96 -4.95 24.87
N PRO A 159 -12.33 -3.65 24.86
CA PRO A 159 -12.27 -2.83 26.07
C PRO A 159 -13.23 -3.34 27.14
N THR A 160 -12.76 -3.36 28.35
CA THR A 160 -13.54 -3.68 29.54
C THR A 160 -14.59 -2.60 29.84
N ASP A 161 -15.57 -2.91 30.68
CA ASP A 161 -16.56 -1.91 31.11
C ASP A 161 -15.92 -0.76 31.87
N GLU A 162 -14.89 -1.06 32.67
CA GLU A 162 -14.11 -0.07 33.41
C GLU A 162 -13.37 0.89 32.46
N GLU A 163 -12.64 0.38 31.47
CA GLU A 163 -11.96 1.21 30.45
C GLU A 163 -12.94 2.11 29.69
N ARG A 164 -14.12 1.58 29.35
CA ARG A 164 -15.19 2.36 28.68
C ARG A 164 -15.72 3.51 29.53
N MET A 165 -15.70 3.38 30.84
CA MET A 165 -16.13 4.44 31.77
C MET A 165 -15.03 5.47 32.05
N ILE A 166 -13.76 5.10 31.89
CA ILE A 166 -12.62 5.97 32.12
C ILE A 166 -12.22 6.75 30.87
N TYR A 167 -12.16 6.06 29.70
CA TYR A 167 -11.62 6.65 28.47
C TYR A 167 -12.72 7.04 27.48
N PRO A 168 -12.83 8.33 27.11
CA PRO A 168 -13.86 8.80 26.19
C PRO A 168 -13.66 8.31 24.75
N LEU A 169 -12.40 8.08 24.34
CA LEU A 169 -12.01 7.57 23.02
C LEU A 169 -11.13 6.32 23.20
N ILE A 170 -11.61 5.20 22.66
CA ILE A 170 -10.87 3.93 22.73
C ILE A 170 -10.70 3.39 21.30
N ALA A 171 -9.51 2.93 21.01
CA ALA A 171 -9.20 2.21 19.78
C ALA A 171 -8.52 0.88 20.09
N MET A 172 -8.97 -0.21 19.49
CA MET A 172 -8.23 -1.46 19.43
C MET A 172 -7.42 -1.46 18.15
N VAL A 173 -6.13 -1.80 18.25
CA VAL A 173 -5.22 -1.80 17.12
C VAL A 173 -4.53 -3.15 17.06
N GLU A 174 -4.81 -3.88 15.98
CA GLU A 174 -4.19 -5.18 15.68
C GLU A 174 -3.18 -4.99 14.55
N GLU A 175 -2.02 -5.61 14.66
CA GLU A 175 -0.91 -5.46 13.71
C GLU A 175 -0.72 -6.72 12.89
N GLY A 176 -0.61 -6.56 11.56
CA GLY A 176 -0.20 -7.63 10.66
C GLY A 176 1.33 -7.81 10.62
N SER A 177 1.75 -8.89 9.97
CA SER A 177 3.16 -9.16 9.69
C SER A 177 3.74 -8.10 8.76
N VAL A 178 5.07 -7.96 8.78
CA VAL A 178 5.83 -7.11 7.88
C VAL A 178 6.47 -7.99 6.80
N THR A 179 6.33 -7.58 5.55
CA THR A 179 7.15 -8.06 4.43
C THR A 179 7.95 -6.88 3.93
N ASP A 180 9.26 -6.96 4.08
CA ASP A 180 10.16 -5.87 3.74
C ASP A 180 10.15 -5.55 2.25
N ALA A 181 10.42 -4.29 1.92
CA ALA A 181 10.70 -3.87 0.56
C ALA A 181 12.12 -4.25 0.17
N PHE A 182 12.34 -4.50 -1.11
CA PHE A 182 13.67 -4.63 -1.67
C PHE A 182 13.81 -3.79 -2.94
N ARG A 183 15.04 -3.45 -3.26
CA ARG A 183 15.41 -2.77 -4.50
C ARG A 183 16.84 -3.13 -4.86
N THR A 184 17.06 -3.44 -6.12
CA THR A 184 18.41 -3.56 -6.69
C THR A 184 18.75 -2.26 -7.40
N ASP A 185 19.94 -1.72 -7.18
CA ASP A 185 20.39 -0.49 -7.81
C ASP A 185 20.40 -0.64 -9.34
N LEU A 186 20.03 0.44 -10.03
CA LEU A 186 19.91 0.45 -11.50
C LEU A 186 21.26 0.31 -12.21
N ASP A 187 22.35 0.62 -11.54
CA ASP A 187 23.72 0.43 -12.01
C ASP A 187 24.34 -0.92 -11.60
N ASN A 188 23.55 -1.80 -10.97
CA ASN A 188 24.00 -3.14 -10.60
C ASN A 188 24.52 -3.92 -11.83
N PRO A 189 25.68 -4.57 -11.75
CA PRO A 189 26.30 -5.27 -12.89
C PRO A 189 25.40 -6.32 -13.54
N TYR A 190 24.59 -7.03 -12.77
CA TYR A 190 23.64 -8.02 -13.31
C TYR A 190 22.52 -7.34 -14.07
N GLY A 191 22.03 -6.18 -13.60
CA GLY A 191 21.03 -5.38 -14.31
C GLY A 191 21.55 -4.86 -15.65
N GLN A 192 22.80 -4.35 -15.67
CA GLN A 192 23.46 -3.90 -16.90
C GLN A 192 23.71 -5.04 -17.89
N TRP A 193 24.12 -6.20 -17.40
CA TRP A 193 24.27 -7.39 -18.23
C TRP A 193 22.93 -7.83 -18.84
N MET A 194 21.86 -7.89 -18.04
CA MET A 194 20.51 -8.22 -18.51
C MET A 194 20.02 -7.25 -19.58
N GLU A 195 20.15 -5.94 -19.34
CA GLU A 195 19.84 -4.88 -20.30
C GLU A 195 20.53 -5.12 -21.63
N LYS A 196 21.86 -5.33 -21.62
CA LYS A 196 22.65 -5.58 -22.82
C LYS A 196 22.20 -6.85 -23.58
N VAL A 197 21.90 -7.94 -22.86
CA VAL A 197 21.41 -9.18 -23.48
C VAL A 197 20.07 -8.96 -24.15
N LEU A 198 19.13 -8.33 -23.45
CA LEU A 198 17.79 -8.10 -23.97
C LEU A 198 17.79 -7.12 -25.16
N GLN A 199 18.51 -6.00 -25.07
CA GLN A 199 18.68 -5.07 -26.21
C GLN A 199 19.24 -5.76 -27.45
N THR A 200 20.30 -6.58 -27.28
CA THR A 200 20.94 -7.29 -28.40
C THR A 200 20.00 -8.33 -29.03
N LYS A 201 19.19 -9.01 -28.24
CA LYS A 201 18.33 -10.10 -28.70
C LYS A 201 16.99 -9.66 -29.28
N PHE A 202 16.43 -8.57 -28.74
CA PHE A 202 15.14 -8.07 -29.19
C PHE A 202 15.25 -6.81 -30.06
N ASN A 203 16.44 -6.19 -30.14
CA ASN A 203 16.68 -4.94 -30.87
C ASN A 203 15.72 -3.80 -30.44
N GLU A 204 15.40 -3.76 -29.16
CA GLU A 204 14.54 -2.76 -28.52
C GLU A 204 15.20 -2.23 -27.26
N ASP A 205 14.88 -0.99 -26.90
CA ASP A 205 15.34 -0.41 -25.66
C ASP A 205 14.64 -1.04 -24.44
N VAL A 206 15.41 -1.32 -23.41
CA VAL A 206 14.90 -1.87 -22.14
C VAL A 206 14.47 -0.75 -21.23
N VAL A 207 13.21 -0.71 -20.88
CA VAL A 207 12.67 0.22 -19.88
C VAL A 207 13.07 -0.23 -18.48
N LYS A 208 13.77 0.62 -17.75
CA LYS A 208 14.18 0.35 -16.36
C LYS A 208 13.25 1.05 -15.39
N ILE A 209 12.58 0.29 -14.55
CA ILE A 209 11.69 0.79 -13.51
C ILE A 209 12.36 0.60 -12.14
N ARG A 210 12.56 1.70 -11.42
CA ARG A 210 13.28 1.70 -10.14
C ARG A 210 12.55 0.90 -9.05
N THR A 211 11.23 1.02 -8.99
CA THR A 211 10.40 0.36 -7.98
C THR A 211 9.02 0.05 -8.57
N MET A 212 8.57 -1.17 -8.38
CA MET A 212 7.17 -1.55 -8.64
C MET A 212 6.38 -1.54 -7.33
N GLY A 213 5.10 -1.11 -7.39
CA GLY A 213 4.26 -0.99 -6.19
C GLY A 213 3.82 -2.32 -5.57
N GLY A 214 3.95 -3.44 -6.29
CA GLY A 214 3.58 -4.78 -5.81
C GLY A 214 4.57 -5.36 -4.80
N THR A 215 4.12 -6.36 -4.04
CA THR A 215 4.98 -7.11 -3.12
C THR A 215 5.15 -8.53 -3.63
N VAL A 216 6.41 -8.96 -3.80
CA VAL A 216 6.76 -10.34 -4.17
C VAL A 216 7.46 -10.98 -2.97
N PRO A 217 7.11 -12.22 -2.56
CA PRO A 217 7.65 -12.83 -1.34
C PRO A 217 9.07 -13.40 -1.53
N ILE A 218 10.00 -12.60 -2.07
CA ILE A 218 11.40 -12.96 -2.32
C ILE A 218 12.39 -12.29 -1.36
N ALA A 219 11.94 -11.34 -0.55
CA ALA A 219 12.80 -10.64 0.42
C ALA A 219 13.61 -11.61 1.32
N PRO A 220 13.07 -12.74 1.82
CA PRO A 220 13.86 -13.69 2.58
C PRO A 220 15.04 -14.27 1.81
N PHE A 221 14.89 -14.54 0.51
CA PHE A 221 16.01 -15.04 -0.33
C PHE A 221 17.08 -13.98 -0.50
N ILE A 222 16.69 -12.73 -0.75
CA ILE A 222 17.62 -11.61 -0.90
C ILE A 222 18.40 -11.41 0.39
N ASN A 223 17.71 -11.35 1.53
CA ASN A 223 18.32 -11.05 2.83
C ASN A 223 19.22 -12.21 3.34
N ILE A 224 18.83 -13.47 3.07
CA ILE A 224 19.61 -14.63 3.55
C ILE A 224 20.80 -14.92 2.63
N LEU A 225 20.63 -14.79 1.32
CA LEU A 225 21.65 -15.14 0.33
C LEU A 225 22.53 -13.94 -0.05
N ASP A 226 22.15 -12.74 0.36
CA ASP A 226 22.85 -11.48 0.03
C ASP A 226 23.06 -11.31 -1.50
N ILE A 227 21.98 -11.57 -2.26
CA ILE A 227 22.01 -11.50 -3.73
C ILE A 227 21.03 -10.46 -4.24
N PRO A 228 21.38 -9.74 -5.32
CA PRO A 228 20.43 -8.83 -5.96
C PRO A 228 19.28 -9.59 -6.64
N ALA A 229 18.12 -8.97 -6.71
CA ALA A 229 16.95 -9.51 -7.42
C ALA A 229 16.39 -8.46 -8.39
N ILE A 230 16.15 -8.91 -9.62
CA ILE A 230 15.62 -8.07 -10.69
C ILE A 230 14.33 -8.71 -11.19
N VAL A 231 13.25 -7.93 -11.19
CA VAL A 231 11.93 -8.39 -11.65
C VAL A 231 11.82 -8.18 -13.15
N LEU A 232 11.50 -9.25 -13.86
CA LEU A 232 11.19 -9.25 -15.29
C LEU A 232 9.69 -9.56 -15.45
N PRO A 233 8.83 -8.57 -15.61
CA PRO A 233 7.41 -8.80 -15.82
C PRO A 233 7.19 -9.38 -17.22
N ILE A 234 6.42 -10.48 -17.29
CA ILE A 234 6.04 -11.15 -18.54
C ILE A 234 4.52 -11.13 -18.78
N VAL A 235 3.76 -10.55 -17.88
CA VAL A 235 2.29 -10.45 -17.99
C VAL A 235 1.89 -9.17 -18.70
N ASN A 236 0.75 -9.19 -19.37
CA ASN A 236 0.19 -7.98 -19.97
C ASN A 236 -0.25 -6.98 -18.88
N PRO A 237 -0.06 -5.66 -19.08
CA PRO A 237 -0.43 -4.65 -18.08
C PRO A 237 -1.93 -4.63 -17.74
N ASP A 238 -2.78 -5.06 -18.66
CA ASP A 238 -4.24 -5.13 -18.54
C ASP A 238 -4.75 -6.51 -18.12
N ASN A 239 -3.97 -7.23 -17.31
CA ASN A 239 -4.27 -8.60 -16.87
C ASN A 239 -5.37 -8.70 -15.79
N ASN A 240 -5.94 -7.60 -15.32
CA ASN A 240 -6.96 -7.55 -14.27
C ASN A 240 -6.53 -8.23 -12.95
N GLN A 241 -5.28 -8.08 -12.56
CA GLN A 241 -4.74 -8.70 -11.34
C GLN A 241 -5.60 -8.38 -10.11
N HIS A 242 -5.94 -9.41 -9.32
CA HIS A 242 -6.84 -9.35 -8.16
C HIS A 242 -8.29 -8.94 -8.48
N SER A 243 -8.71 -9.06 -9.73
CA SER A 243 -10.05 -8.70 -10.18
C SER A 243 -10.69 -9.81 -11.02
N PRO A 244 -12.02 -9.80 -11.26
CA PRO A 244 -12.64 -10.74 -12.17
C PRO A 244 -11.99 -10.69 -13.56
N ASN A 245 -11.91 -11.85 -14.20
CA ASN A 245 -11.27 -12.03 -15.51
C ASN A 245 -9.76 -11.73 -15.50
N GLU A 246 -9.06 -12.09 -14.44
CA GLU A 246 -7.59 -12.10 -14.44
C GLU A 246 -7.08 -13.00 -15.56
N ASN A 247 -6.16 -12.48 -16.37
CA ASN A 247 -5.78 -13.13 -17.64
C ASN A 247 -4.30 -12.94 -17.98
N LEU A 248 -3.81 -13.84 -18.85
CA LEU A 248 -2.49 -13.76 -19.45
C LEU A 248 -2.61 -14.05 -20.96
N ARG A 249 -2.11 -13.13 -21.78
CA ARG A 249 -2.07 -13.35 -23.24
C ARG A 249 -1.07 -14.46 -23.59
N ILE A 250 -1.47 -15.38 -24.47
CA ILE A 250 -0.61 -16.50 -24.91
C ILE A 250 0.72 -16.00 -25.48
N GLY A 251 0.71 -14.89 -26.22
CA GLY A 251 1.93 -14.27 -26.76
C GLY A 251 2.92 -13.87 -25.68
N GLN A 252 2.45 -13.47 -24.49
CA GLN A 252 3.32 -13.12 -23.35
C GLN A 252 4.03 -14.35 -22.77
N ILE A 253 3.42 -15.53 -22.82
CA ILE A 253 4.09 -16.78 -22.42
C ILE A 253 5.28 -17.05 -23.34
N THR A 254 5.07 -16.97 -24.67
CA THR A 254 6.14 -17.17 -25.65
C THR A 254 7.25 -16.14 -25.50
N PHE A 255 6.89 -14.87 -25.32
CA PHE A 255 7.83 -13.78 -25.07
C PHE A 255 8.66 -14.05 -23.78
N GLY A 256 8.01 -14.40 -22.68
CA GLY A 256 8.67 -14.72 -21.43
C GLY A 256 9.67 -15.89 -21.55
N LEU A 257 9.28 -16.94 -22.26
CA LEU A 257 10.18 -18.07 -22.54
C LEU A 257 11.42 -17.62 -23.34
N GLN A 258 11.26 -16.75 -24.33
CA GLN A 258 12.36 -16.20 -25.11
C GLN A 258 13.28 -15.32 -24.24
N VAL A 259 12.72 -14.48 -23.39
CA VAL A 259 13.46 -13.63 -22.45
C VAL A 259 14.35 -14.51 -21.55
N PHE A 260 13.75 -15.47 -20.86
CA PHE A 260 14.50 -16.34 -19.93
C PHE A 260 15.49 -17.25 -20.64
N TYR A 261 15.15 -17.78 -21.82
CA TYR A 261 16.11 -18.57 -22.62
C TYR A 261 17.35 -17.75 -22.98
N ASN A 262 17.16 -16.52 -23.47
CA ASN A 262 18.27 -15.64 -23.84
C ASN A 262 19.18 -15.30 -22.65
N LEU A 263 18.59 -14.99 -21.49
CA LEU A 263 19.33 -14.71 -20.28
C LEU A 263 20.12 -15.96 -19.79
N LEU A 264 19.45 -17.10 -19.65
CA LEU A 264 20.08 -18.32 -19.13
C LEU A 264 21.12 -18.91 -20.08
N SER A 265 21.04 -18.66 -21.38
CA SER A 265 22.00 -19.13 -22.39
C SER A 265 23.19 -18.17 -22.62
N THR A 266 23.16 -16.96 -22.05
CA THR A 266 24.22 -15.97 -22.22
C THR A 266 25.12 -15.92 -20.98
N LYS A 267 26.42 -16.02 -21.15
CA LYS A 267 27.35 -15.90 -20.03
C LYS A 267 27.35 -14.51 -19.42
N ILE A 268 27.43 -14.47 -18.12
CA ILE A 268 27.73 -13.26 -17.35
C ILE A 268 29.25 -13.03 -17.48
N ASN A 269 29.64 -11.90 -18.08
CA ASN A 269 31.03 -11.52 -18.28
C ASN A 269 31.45 -10.52 -17.20
#